data_83c63c053893762e7f89d59eb02c77e4
#
_entry.id   83c63c053893762e7f89d59eb02c77e4
#
_cell.length_a   1.000
_cell.length_b   1.000
_cell.length_c   1.000
_cell.angle_alpha   90.00
_cell.angle_beta   90.00
_cell.angle_gamma   90.00
#
_symmetry.space_group_name_H-M   'P 1'
#
loop_
_entity.id
_entity.type
_entity.pdbx_description
1 polymer ?
#
loop_
_entity_poly.entity_id
_entity_poly.type
_entity_poly.pdbx_seq_one_letter_code
_entity_poly.pdbx_strand_id
1 'polypeptide(L)'
;MRATLELIRERGMARLTTREVAERAGVSEGSVFYHFEDRFGLLRAVFEQSLEPLQIHALETAGDDLRTTVTKVSEGVERFLNASLDVMMAAQSDVELRDSLHAYMLASDYGPHRGIASIGAFIGAQQRAGIVRPDVSPTVIAAMIVNDAFQRAAVPKLVGSRKGIPPRPAFVDTLMAMLSADR
;
A
#
# COMPACT_ATOMS: atom_id res chain seq x y z
N MET A 1 -14.57 -1.41 -11.46
CA MET A 1 -13.54 -1.18 -10.43
C MET A 1 -13.81 0.10 -9.63
N ARG A 2 -13.81 1.31 -10.27
CA ARG A 2 -14.07 2.58 -9.56
C ARG A 2 -15.40 2.55 -8.78
N ALA A 3 -16.48 2.11 -9.41
CA ALA A 3 -17.79 1.95 -8.78
C ALA A 3 -17.77 1.07 -7.52
N THR A 4 -17.01 -0.03 -7.56
CA THR A 4 -16.83 -0.94 -6.42
C THR A 4 -16.15 -0.24 -5.24
N LEU A 5 -15.04 0.48 -5.50
CA LEU A 5 -14.31 1.26 -4.47
C LEU A 5 -15.18 2.35 -3.85
N GLU A 6 -15.95 3.08 -4.67
CA GLU A 6 -16.87 4.11 -4.19
C GLU A 6 -17.94 3.53 -3.27
N LEU A 7 -18.56 2.40 -3.66
CA LEU A 7 -19.57 1.71 -2.85
C LEU A 7 -18.99 1.15 -1.54
N ILE A 8 -17.78 0.59 -1.59
CA ILE A 8 -17.08 0.12 -0.38
C ILE A 8 -16.86 1.27 0.61
N ARG A 9 -16.42 2.44 0.13
CA ARG A 9 -16.21 3.64 0.98
C ARG A 9 -17.50 4.21 1.54
N GLU A 10 -18.57 4.22 0.74
CA GLU A 10 -19.86 4.79 1.13
C GLU A 10 -20.64 3.91 2.14
N ARG A 11 -20.61 2.58 1.94
CA ARG A 11 -21.54 1.66 2.61
C ARG A 11 -20.89 0.46 3.28
N GLY A 12 -19.58 0.30 3.11
CA GLY A 12 -18.84 -0.89 3.56
C GLY A 12 -19.09 -2.12 2.69
N MET A 13 -18.30 -3.16 2.92
CA MET A 13 -18.31 -4.39 2.11
C MET A 13 -19.52 -5.29 2.42
N ALA A 14 -20.01 -5.29 3.68
CA ALA A 14 -21.10 -6.17 4.11
C ALA A 14 -22.39 -5.99 3.32
N ARG A 15 -22.61 -4.82 2.75
CA ARG A 15 -23.81 -4.48 1.95
C ARG A 15 -23.54 -4.42 0.45
N LEU A 16 -22.31 -4.71 0.00
CA LEU A 16 -21.97 -4.67 -1.41
C LEU A 16 -22.57 -5.89 -2.14
N THR A 17 -23.30 -5.63 -3.21
CA THR A 17 -23.83 -6.65 -4.12
C THR A 17 -23.35 -6.41 -5.55
N THR A 18 -23.25 -7.48 -6.35
CA THR A 18 -22.92 -7.39 -7.79
C THR A 18 -23.90 -6.49 -8.53
N ARG A 19 -25.17 -6.53 -8.13
CA ARG A 19 -26.24 -5.70 -8.68
C ARG A 19 -25.98 -4.21 -8.45
N GLU A 20 -25.67 -3.80 -7.24
CA GLU A 20 -25.37 -2.38 -6.94
C GLU A 20 -24.14 -1.88 -7.67
N VAL A 21 -23.11 -2.74 -7.81
CA VAL A 21 -21.94 -2.43 -8.63
C VAL A 21 -22.30 -2.24 -10.09
N ALA A 22 -23.15 -3.12 -10.64
CA ALA A 22 -23.62 -3.04 -12.02
C ALA A 22 -24.42 -1.75 -12.26
N GLU A 23 -25.37 -1.43 -11.38
CA GLU A 23 -26.17 -0.20 -11.43
C GLU A 23 -25.26 1.05 -11.37
N ARG A 24 -24.31 1.11 -10.43
CA ARG A 24 -23.36 2.23 -10.29
C ARG A 24 -22.42 2.35 -11.49
N ALA A 25 -22.01 1.25 -12.09
CA ALA A 25 -21.11 1.21 -13.23
C ALA A 25 -21.82 1.42 -14.58
N GLY A 26 -23.15 1.38 -14.62
CA GLY A 26 -23.93 1.50 -15.86
C GLY A 26 -23.81 0.27 -16.78
N VAL A 27 -23.64 -0.93 -16.19
CA VAL A 27 -23.53 -2.20 -16.90
C VAL A 27 -24.58 -3.21 -16.42
N SER A 28 -24.75 -4.34 -17.11
CA SER A 28 -25.65 -5.40 -16.64
C SER A 28 -25.01 -6.17 -15.47
N GLU A 29 -25.85 -6.67 -14.56
CA GLU A 29 -25.40 -7.53 -13.46
C GLU A 29 -24.71 -8.81 -13.99
N GLY A 30 -25.22 -9.38 -15.09
CA GLY A 30 -24.61 -10.52 -15.76
C GLY A 30 -23.18 -10.22 -16.24
N SER A 31 -22.90 -8.98 -16.69
CA SER A 31 -21.53 -8.57 -17.06
C SER A 31 -20.61 -8.53 -15.84
N VAL A 32 -21.09 -8.00 -14.71
CA VAL A 32 -20.30 -7.99 -13.46
C VAL A 32 -20.01 -9.41 -13.00
N PHE A 33 -21.03 -10.27 -12.99
CA PHE A 33 -20.89 -11.69 -12.60
C PHE A 33 -19.93 -12.44 -13.52
N TYR A 34 -20.02 -12.21 -14.84
CA TYR A 34 -19.13 -12.85 -15.82
C TYR A 34 -17.64 -12.51 -15.59
N HIS A 35 -17.34 -11.26 -15.17
CA HIS A 35 -15.96 -10.81 -14.96
C HIS A 35 -15.40 -11.11 -13.57
N PHE A 36 -16.25 -11.13 -12.56
CA PHE A 36 -15.80 -11.17 -11.15
C PHE A 36 -16.33 -12.37 -10.38
N GLU A 37 -17.24 -13.16 -10.97
CA GLU A 37 -17.85 -14.36 -10.42
C GLU A 37 -18.70 -14.09 -9.17
N ASP A 38 -18.09 -13.51 -8.12
CA ASP A 38 -18.73 -13.24 -6.84
C ASP A 38 -18.21 -11.97 -6.16
N ARG A 39 -18.63 -11.74 -4.92
CA ARG A 39 -18.18 -10.60 -4.09
C ARG A 39 -16.70 -10.66 -3.79
N PHE A 40 -16.12 -11.86 -3.62
CA PHE A 40 -14.68 -12.00 -3.39
C PHE A 40 -13.89 -11.65 -4.65
N GLY A 41 -14.33 -12.06 -5.82
CA GLY A 41 -13.72 -11.68 -7.09
C GLY A 41 -13.69 -10.17 -7.30
N LEU A 42 -14.77 -9.46 -6.93
CA LEU A 42 -14.79 -7.99 -6.92
C LEU A 42 -13.76 -7.41 -5.95
N LEU A 43 -13.70 -7.93 -4.72
CA LEU A 43 -12.75 -7.48 -3.69
C LEU A 43 -11.31 -7.70 -4.13
N ARG A 44 -11.01 -8.90 -4.64
CA ARG A 44 -9.70 -9.28 -5.17
C ARG A 44 -9.26 -8.34 -6.30
N ALA A 45 -10.14 -8.10 -7.26
CA ALA A 45 -9.81 -7.24 -8.39
C ALA A 45 -9.54 -5.77 -7.98
N VAL A 46 -10.27 -5.25 -6.98
CA VAL A 46 -9.97 -3.93 -6.41
C VAL A 46 -8.64 -3.92 -5.66
N PHE A 47 -8.35 -4.97 -4.90
CA PHE A 47 -7.07 -5.13 -4.22
C PHE A 47 -5.91 -5.19 -5.22
N GLU A 48 -6.00 -6.02 -6.27
CA GLU A 48 -4.99 -6.12 -7.33
C GLU A 48 -4.73 -4.78 -8.03
N GLN A 49 -5.79 -4.02 -8.32
CA GLN A 49 -5.65 -2.68 -8.90
C GLN A 49 -4.89 -1.73 -7.97
N SER A 50 -5.00 -1.90 -6.65
CA SER A 50 -4.25 -1.07 -5.69
C SER A 50 -2.74 -1.32 -5.72
N LEU A 51 -2.28 -2.45 -6.29
CA LEU A 51 -0.86 -2.80 -6.42
C LEU A 51 -0.16 -2.07 -7.60
N GLU A 52 -0.90 -1.60 -8.60
CA GLU A 52 -0.33 -0.94 -9.79
C GLU A 52 0.60 0.23 -9.46
N PRO A 53 0.28 1.15 -8.52
CA PRO A 53 1.15 2.28 -8.21
C PRO A 53 2.54 1.90 -7.70
N LEU A 54 2.70 0.73 -7.07
CA LEU A 54 4.00 0.27 -6.58
C LEU A 54 4.95 -0.14 -7.72
N GLN A 55 4.40 -0.68 -8.81
CA GLN A 55 5.19 -1.11 -9.97
C GLN A 55 5.73 0.07 -10.78
N ILE A 56 4.94 1.14 -10.90
CA ILE A 56 5.31 2.35 -11.65
C ILE A 56 6.43 3.11 -10.94
N HIS A 57 6.38 3.22 -9.60
CA HIS A 57 7.35 4.00 -8.82
C HIS A 57 8.77 3.43 -8.82
N ALA A 58 8.93 2.11 -8.96
CA ALA A 58 10.25 1.49 -9.08
C ALA A 58 11.01 1.95 -10.35
N LEU A 59 10.28 2.38 -11.39
CA LEU A 59 10.84 2.86 -12.66
C LEU A 59 11.14 4.37 -12.63
N GLU A 60 10.43 5.15 -11.81
CA GLU A 60 10.52 6.63 -11.78
C GLU A 60 11.67 7.16 -10.90
N THR A 61 12.35 6.30 -10.13
CA THR A 61 13.42 6.71 -9.20
C THR A 61 14.83 6.57 -9.80
N ALA A 62 14.96 6.10 -11.02
CA ALA A 62 16.25 5.94 -11.68
C ALA A 62 16.90 7.32 -11.92
N GLY A 63 18.05 7.56 -11.27
CA GLY A 63 18.81 8.80 -11.39
C GLY A 63 18.55 9.84 -10.29
N ASP A 64 17.61 9.61 -9.37
CA ASP A 64 17.37 10.47 -8.22
C ASP A 64 18.47 10.30 -7.14
N ASP A 65 18.67 11.35 -6.33
CA ASP A 65 19.45 11.24 -5.11
C ASP A 65 18.73 10.40 -4.04
N LEU A 66 19.45 10.00 -2.99
CA LEU A 66 18.94 9.17 -1.91
C LEU A 66 17.69 9.78 -1.25
N ARG A 67 17.71 11.09 -0.96
CA ARG A 67 16.61 11.82 -0.30
C ARG A 67 15.36 11.81 -1.16
N THR A 68 15.51 12.16 -2.43
CA THR A 68 14.41 12.20 -3.40
C THR A 68 13.81 10.80 -3.58
N THR A 69 14.66 9.78 -3.70
CA THR A 69 14.21 8.38 -3.82
C THR A 69 13.44 7.93 -2.58
N VAL A 70 13.95 8.16 -1.38
CA VAL A 70 13.27 7.79 -0.12
C VAL A 70 11.93 8.52 0.01
N THR A 71 11.87 9.80 -0.37
CA THR A 71 10.62 10.58 -0.35
C THR A 71 9.58 9.98 -1.29
N LYS A 72 9.95 9.74 -2.54
CA LYS A 72 9.07 9.15 -3.57
C LYS A 72 8.59 7.74 -3.17
N VAL A 73 9.50 6.91 -2.62
CA VAL A 73 9.17 5.56 -2.12
C VAL A 73 8.16 5.64 -0.97
N SER A 74 8.41 6.49 0.04
CA SER A 74 7.48 6.68 1.16
C SER A 74 6.10 7.14 0.69
N GLU A 75 6.03 8.05 -0.30
CA GLU A 75 4.78 8.51 -0.91
C GLU A 75 4.07 7.41 -1.70
N GLY A 76 4.83 6.63 -2.46
CA GLY A 76 4.30 5.50 -3.23
C GLY A 76 3.68 4.44 -2.33
N VAL A 77 4.39 4.07 -1.25
CA VAL A 77 3.88 3.11 -0.26
C VAL A 77 2.63 3.65 0.44
N GLU A 78 2.61 4.94 0.84
CA GLU A 78 1.40 5.54 1.44
C GLU A 78 0.22 5.54 0.47
N ARG A 79 0.41 5.88 -0.82
CA ARG A 79 -0.65 5.82 -1.83
C ARG A 79 -1.22 4.41 -2.00
N PHE A 80 -0.34 3.42 -2.12
CA PHE A 80 -0.73 2.01 -2.16
C PHE A 80 -1.54 1.62 -0.92
N LEU A 81 -1.05 1.92 0.27
CA LEU A 81 -1.72 1.58 1.52
C LEU A 81 -3.05 2.32 1.67
N ASN A 82 -3.15 3.57 1.23
CA ASN A 82 -4.43 4.30 1.22
C ASN A 82 -5.49 3.61 0.35
N ALA A 83 -5.12 3.02 -0.77
CA ALA A 83 -6.04 2.30 -1.64
C ALA A 83 -6.38 0.90 -1.09
N SER A 84 -5.36 0.13 -0.67
CA SER A 84 -5.52 -1.26 -0.23
C SER A 84 -6.17 -1.39 1.14
N LEU A 85 -5.92 -0.47 2.07
CA LEU A 85 -6.51 -0.50 3.41
C LEU A 85 -8.03 -0.37 3.38
N ASP A 86 -8.62 0.42 2.47
CA ASP A 86 -10.08 0.50 2.35
C ASP A 86 -10.68 -0.89 2.06
N VAL A 87 -10.04 -1.64 1.18
CA VAL A 87 -10.45 -3.00 0.81
C VAL A 87 -10.24 -3.97 1.98
N MET A 88 -9.04 -3.93 2.59
CA MET A 88 -8.69 -4.83 3.70
C MET A 88 -9.59 -4.60 4.93
N MET A 89 -9.85 -3.35 5.28
CA MET A 89 -10.72 -2.99 6.40
C MET A 89 -12.18 -3.37 6.11
N ALA A 90 -12.64 -3.19 4.87
CA ALA A 90 -13.99 -3.60 4.47
C ALA A 90 -14.18 -5.12 4.58
N ALA A 91 -13.18 -5.92 4.21
CA ALA A 91 -13.22 -7.38 4.34
C ALA A 91 -13.34 -7.84 5.81
N GLN A 92 -12.82 -7.08 6.80
CA GLN A 92 -12.91 -7.45 8.22
C GLN A 92 -14.33 -7.55 8.77
N SER A 93 -15.29 -6.91 8.11
CA SER A 93 -16.71 -6.96 8.52
C SER A 93 -17.44 -8.26 8.11
N ASP A 94 -16.81 -9.10 7.31
CA ASP A 94 -17.37 -10.35 6.77
C ASP A 94 -16.30 -11.46 6.89
N VAL A 95 -16.57 -12.45 7.74
CA VAL A 95 -15.60 -13.51 8.08
C VAL A 95 -15.16 -14.30 6.84
N GLU A 96 -16.09 -14.63 5.96
CA GLU A 96 -15.81 -15.42 4.74
C GLU A 96 -14.93 -14.64 3.77
N LEU A 97 -15.26 -13.36 3.54
CA LEU A 97 -14.44 -12.48 2.68
C LEU A 97 -13.07 -12.23 3.26
N ARG A 98 -12.96 -12.03 4.57
CA ARG A 98 -11.68 -11.85 5.25
C ARG A 98 -10.79 -13.08 5.08
N ASP A 99 -11.33 -14.27 5.35
CA ASP A 99 -10.57 -15.50 5.29
C ASP A 99 -10.16 -15.84 3.84
N SER A 100 -11.04 -15.58 2.87
CA SER A 100 -10.73 -15.70 1.44
C SER A 100 -9.62 -14.72 1.00
N LEU A 101 -9.66 -13.46 1.48
CA LEU A 101 -8.62 -12.48 1.19
C LEU A 101 -7.28 -12.88 1.82
N HIS A 102 -7.28 -13.36 3.06
CA HIS A 102 -6.06 -13.86 3.73
C HIS A 102 -5.46 -15.04 2.97
N ALA A 103 -6.27 -16.03 2.59
CA ALA A 103 -5.83 -17.18 1.80
C ALA A 103 -5.23 -16.75 0.45
N TYR A 104 -5.88 -15.80 -0.23
CA TYR A 104 -5.38 -15.24 -1.48
C TYR A 104 -4.04 -14.51 -1.30
N MET A 105 -3.91 -13.66 -0.28
CA MET A 105 -2.67 -12.94 0.00
C MET A 105 -1.51 -13.88 0.31
N LEU A 106 -1.76 -14.94 1.11
CA LEU A 106 -0.78 -15.96 1.43
C LEU A 106 -0.36 -16.76 0.17
N ALA A 107 -1.32 -17.21 -0.63
CA ALA A 107 -1.03 -17.97 -1.86
C ALA A 107 -0.27 -17.15 -2.91
N SER A 108 -0.49 -15.83 -2.95
CA SER A 108 0.15 -14.89 -3.87
C SER A 108 1.41 -14.25 -3.29
N ASP A 109 1.83 -14.66 -2.08
CA ASP A 109 2.96 -14.08 -1.35
C ASP A 109 2.86 -12.55 -1.18
N TYR A 110 1.64 -12.02 -1.02
CA TYR A 110 1.41 -10.60 -0.77
C TYR A 110 1.57 -10.27 0.71
N GLY A 111 2.46 -9.31 1.00
CA GLY A 111 2.70 -8.86 2.36
C GLY A 111 3.75 -7.75 2.44
N PRO A 112 3.93 -7.14 3.63
CA PRO A 112 4.88 -6.05 3.83
C PRO A 112 6.34 -6.49 3.58
N HIS A 113 6.65 -7.77 3.73
CA HIS A 113 7.99 -8.34 3.53
C HIS A 113 8.53 -8.07 2.12
N ARG A 114 7.68 -8.05 1.08
CA ARG A 114 8.11 -7.75 -0.31
C ARG A 114 8.59 -6.30 -0.46
N GLY A 115 7.81 -5.36 0.08
CA GLY A 115 8.19 -3.95 0.09
C GLY A 115 9.45 -3.71 0.90
N ILE A 116 9.53 -4.31 2.10
CA ILE A 116 10.70 -4.23 2.97
C ILE A 116 11.94 -4.81 2.28
N ALA A 117 11.83 -5.98 1.63
CA ALA A 117 12.95 -6.58 0.89
C ALA A 117 13.43 -5.70 -0.27
N SER A 118 12.50 -5.15 -1.07
CA SER A 118 12.83 -4.28 -2.20
C SER A 118 13.51 -2.98 -1.76
N ILE A 119 12.95 -2.29 -0.76
CA ILE A 119 13.54 -1.05 -0.22
C ILE A 119 14.88 -1.37 0.47
N GLY A 120 14.97 -2.48 1.20
CA GLY A 120 16.21 -2.92 1.84
C GLY A 120 17.32 -3.21 0.84
N ALA A 121 16.99 -3.84 -0.30
CA ALA A 121 17.94 -4.07 -1.39
C ALA A 121 18.47 -2.76 -1.97
N PHE A 122 17.60 -1.75 -2.14
CA PHE A 122 17.98 -0.40 -2.55
C PHE A 122 18.94 0.24 -1.54
N ILE A 123 18.60 0.27 -0.24
CA ILE A 123 19.46 0.82 0.82
C ILE A 123 20.82 0.09 0.85
N GLY A 124 20.83 -1.24 0.73
CA GLY A 124 22.07 -2.03 0.67
C GLY A 124 22.93 -1.70 -0.56
N ALA A 125 22.33 -1.36 -1.70
CA ALA A 125 23.05 -0.87 -2.86
C ALA A 125 23.69 0.50 -2.58
N GLN A 126 23.01 1.41 -1.88
CA GLN A 126 23.57 2.71 -1.47
C GLN A 126 24.73 2.57 -0.45
N GLN A 127 24.66 1.55 0.43
CA GLN A 127 25.79 1.21 1.32
C GLN A 127 27.01 0.76 0.53
N ARG A 128 26.84 -0.12 -0.45
CA ARG A 128 27.95 -0.57 -1.32
C ARG A 128 28.55 0.57 -2.14
N ALA A 129 27.75 1.58 -2.47
CA ALA A 129 28.21 2.80 -3.14
C ALA A 129 28.85 3.82 -2.21
N GLY A 130 28.91 3.56 -0.88
CA GLY A 130 29.46 4.49 0.12
C GLY A 130 28.61 5.72 0.43
N ILE A 131 27.33 5.72 -0.04
CA ILE A 131 26.38 6.83 0.17
C ILE A 131 25.69 6.69 1.54
N VAL A 132 25.39 5.45 1.92
CA VAL A 132 24.79 5.13 3.22
C VAL A 132 25.85 4.45 4.09
N ARG A 133 25.88 4.84 5.37
CA ARG A 133 26.79 4.27 6.37
C ARG A 133 26.61 2.74 6.49
N PRO A 134 27.70 1.97 6.70
CA PRO A 134 27.65 0.50 6.65
C PRO A 134 27.04 -0.16 7.90
N ASP A 135 26.95 0.56 9.03
CA ASP A 135 26.56 0.02 10.35
C ASP A 135 25.04 0.07 10.61
N VAL A 136 24.23 0.61 9.67
CA VAL A 136 22.77 0.55 9.74
C VAL A 136 22.25 -0.69 9.02
N SER A 137 21.19 -1.30 9.55
CA SER A 137 20.53 -2.43 8.88
C SER A 137 19.61 -1.96 7.76
N PRO A 138 19.85 -2.32 6.48
CA PRO A 138 18.98 -1.97 5.36
C PRO A 138 17.54 -2.42 5.56
N THR A 139 17.34 -3.61 6.14
CA THR A 139 16.00 -4.16 6.41
C THR A 139 15.25 -3.35 7.47
N VAL A 140 15.95 -2.91 8.54
CA VAL A 140 15.32 -2.08 9.58
C VAL A 140 14.93 -0.72 9.03
N ILE A 141 15.81 -0.08 8.25
CA ILE A 141 15.52 1.19 7.57
C ILE A 141 14.32 1.05 6.64
N ALA A 142 14.28 -0.02 5.84
CA ALA A 142 13.14 -0.30 4.96
C ALA A 142 11.84 -0.47 5.75
N ALA A 143 11.88 -1.20 6.88
CA ALA A 143 10.73 -1.36 7.75
C ALA A 143 10.26 -0.02 8.36
N MET A 144 11.17 0.88 8.73
CA MET A 144 10.83 2.23 9.22
C MET A 144 10.06 3.03 8.15
N ILE A 145 10.51 2.98 6.89
CA ILE A 145 9.84 3.67 5.77
C ILE A 145 8.42 3.11 5.56
N VAL A 146 8.28 1.78 5.55
CA VAL A 146 6.98 1.12 5.37
C VAL A 146 6.05 1.41 6.55
N ASN A 147 6.56 1.40 7.78
CA ASN A 147 5.78 1.67 8.98
C ASN A 147 5.32 3.13 9.07
N ASP A 148 6.16 4.11 8.69
CA ASP A 148 5.76 5.53 8.60
C ASP A 148 4.63 5.71 7.58
N ALA A 149 4.77 5.10 6.40
CA ALA A 149 3.74 5.13 5.37
C ALA A 149 2.43 4.45 5.82
N PHE A 150 2.53 3.31 6.54
CA PHE A 150 1.38 2.63 7.12
C PHE A 150 0.67 3.49 8.16
N GLN A 151 1.41 4.11 9.08
CA GLN A 151 0.83 5.02 10.07
C GLN A 151 0.08 6.18 9.40
N ARG A 152 0.66 6.78 8.35
CA ARG A 152 0.04 7.88 7.59
C ARG A 152 -1.25 7.48 6.89
N ALA A 153 -1.30 6.26 6.38
CA ALA A 153 -2.48 5.74 5.69
C ALA A 153 -3.55 5.22 6.66
N ALA A 154 -3.16 4.46 7.70
CA ALA A 154 -4.08 3.75 8.57
C ALA A 154 -4.68 4.64 9.66
N VAL A 155 -3.87 5.46 10.34
CA VAL A 155 -4.34 6.24 11.51
C VAL A 155 -5.50 7.17 11.18
N PRO A 156 -5.49 7.95 10.08
CA PRO A 156 -6.63 8.80 9.73
C PRO A 156 -7.91 8.01 9.45
N LYS A 157 -7.78 6.79 8.90
CA LYS A 157 -8.94 5.91 8.63
C LYS A 157 -9.52 5.31 9.91
N LEU A 158 -8.66 4.97 10.88
CA LEU A 158 -9.06 4.30 12.11
C LEU A 158 -9.57 5.26 13.18
N VAL A 159 -8.96 6.45 13.29
CA VAL A 159 -9.27 7.40 14.37
C VAL A 159 -9.80 8.77 13.88
N GLY A 160 -9.94 8.94 12.57
CA GLY A 160 -10.45 10.18 11.97
C GLY A 160 -9.53 11.40 12.10
N SER A 161 -8.25 11.23 12.45
CA SER A 161 -7.33 12.33 12.72
C SER A 161 -5.89 11.98 12.32
N ARG A 162 -5.14 12.98 11.84
CA ARG A 162 -3.68 12.89 11.60
C ARG A 162 -2.86 13.47 12.76
N LYS A 163 -3.50 13.87 13.86
CA LYS A 163 -2.82 14.48 15.00
C LYS A 163 -1.78 13.52 15.60
N GLY A 164 -0.56 14.00 15.80
CA GLY A 164 0.55 13.21 16.33
C GLY A 164 1.39 12.51 15.27
N ILE A 165 0.99 12.52 13.99
CA ILE A 165 1.83 12.02 12.90
C ILE A 165 2.79 13.14 12.48
N PRO A 166 4.13 12.96 12.60
CA PRO A 166 5.10 13.97 12.19
C PRO A 166 4.96 14.30 10.70
N PRO A 167 5.26 15.55 10.27
CA PRO A 167 5.32 15.87 8.84
C PRO A 167 6.34 14.96 8.11
N ARG A 168 6.02 14.54 6.87
CA ARG A 168 6.92 13.68 6.09
C ARG A 168 8.33 14.28 5.94
N PRO A 169 8.51 15.60 5.66
CA PRO A 169 9.86 16.18 5.61
C PRO A 169 10.66 15.93 6.89
N ALA A 170 10.05 16.07 8.08
CA ALA A 170 10.73 15.81 9.35
C ALA A 170 11.14 14.33 9.52
N PHE A 171 10.30 13.39 9.10
CA PHE A 171 10.66 11.97 9.06
C PHE A 171 11.83 11.72 8.11
N VAL A 172 11.78 12.26 6.87
CA VAL A 172 12.85 12.11 5.89
C VAL A 172 14.15 12.75 6.36
N ASP A 173 14.10 13.95 6.95
CA ASP A 173 15.28 14.63 7.50
C ASP A 173 15.96 13.79 8.58
N THR A 174 15.17 13.24 9.52
CA THR A 174 15.68 12.36 10.57
C THR A 174 16.29 11.09 9.97
N LEU A 175 15.61 10.49 9.00
CA LEU A 175 16.11 9.28 8.33
C LEU A 175 17.42 9.56 7.58
N MET A 176 17.52 10.69 6.85
CA MET A 176 18.77 11.08 6.18
C MET A 176 19.92 11.29 7.17
N ALA A 177 19.66 11.91 8.32
CA ALA A 177 20.69 12.06 9.36
C ALA A 177 21.18 10.70 9.90
N MET A 178 20.29 9.70 9.99
CA MET A 178 20.66 8.33 10.39
C MET A 178 21.46 7.59 9.30
N LEU A 179 21.22 7.90 8.03
CA LEU A 179 21.82 7.20 6.88
C LEU A 179 23.12 7.82 6.39
N SER A 180 23.37 9.11 6.67
CA SER A 180 24.57 9.78 6.22
C SER A 180 25.82 9.08 6.77
N ALA A 181 26.74 8.73 5.86
CA ALA A 181 28.09 8.39 6.26
C ALA A 181 28.73 9.67 6.87
N ASP A 182 29.25 9.58 8.10
CA ASP A 182 30.03 10.66 8.68
C ASP A 182 31.16 11.03 7.71
N ARG A 183 31.24 12.33 7.35
CA ARG A 183 32.34 12.87 6.55
C ARG A 183 33.58 13.01 7.38
#